data_1ce998be1df8e32a93cb3052acfaae78
#
_entry.id   1ce998be1df8e32a93cb3052acfaae78
#
_cell.length_a   1.000
_cell.length_b   1.000
_cell.length_c   1.000
_cell.angle_alpha   90.00
_cell.angle_beta   90.00
_cell.angle_gamma   90.00
#
_symmetry.space_group_name_H-M   'P 1'
#
loop_
_entity.id
_entity.type
_entity.pdbx_description
1 polymer ?
#
loop_
_entity_poly.entity_id
_entity_poly.type
_entity_poly.pdbx_seq_one_letter_code
_entity_poly.pdbx_strand_id
1 'polypeptide(L)'
;MKTITLISFVALFTLTSCFQVDSTITVKKDGSGTVTEITHFGEQMKKLIMRISAGDPLAVISDRAKSRGRANRMGEGVELVSVEKINTDGEVGFKAVYKFSDINKLKYSVRDAMYEAASPVIPWSYDAGKADDTGKAVTFKYKDDKLTIIQKKPDAAMANNEVTKPEGVSPQISAHAKGMMGGMCVTTKVKIDSGIAKTDAAHADGNVITLTDIPIDVIMAEPDKIRALRSGDFDKAKAALKGVEGIKFEVKESVSVEMR
;
A
#
# COMPACT_ATOMS: atom_id res chain seq x y z
N MET A 1 -3.68 53.65 17.64
CA MET A 1 -4.18 52.33 17.16
C MET A 1 -2.99 51.61 16.56
N LYS A 2 -2.48 50.56 17.23
CA LYS A 2 -1.36 49.73 16.75
C LYS A 2 -1.95 48.45 16.15
N THR A 3 -1.82 48.29 14.83
CA THR A 3 -2.25 47.11 14.10
C THR A 3 -1.22 46.00 14.30
N ILE A 4 -1.59 44.94 15.03
CA ILE A 4 -0.77 43.75 15.22
C ILE A 4 -1.04 42.84 14.02
N THR A 5 -0.06 42.77 13.11
CA THR A 5 -0.07 41.83 11.99
C THR A 5 0.28 40.44 12.52
N LEU A 6 -0.71 39.58 12.59
CA LEU A 6 -0.55 38.17 12.97
C LEU A 6 0.04 37.42 11.76
N ILE A 7 1.35 37.19 11.77
CA ILE A 7 2.02 36.36 10.79
C ILE A 7 1.71 34.89 11.18
N SER A 8 0.77 34.29 10.45
CA SER A 8 0.54 32.84 10.51
C SER A 8 1.76 32.12 9.94
N PHE A 9 2.58 31.59 10.83
CA PHE A 9 3.68 30.68 10.48
C PHE A 9 3.05 29.32 10.16
N VAL A 10 2.73 29.10 8.90
CA VAL A 10 2.39 27.77 8.40
C VAL A 10 3.69 26.98 8.39
N ALA A 11 3.94 26.22 9.45
CA ALA A 11 5.01 25.23 9.48
C ALA A 11 4.70 24.19 8.41
N LEU A 12 5.37 24.30 7.26
CA LEU A 12 5.41 23.27 6.23
C LEU A 12 6.19 22.10 6.84
N PHE A 13 5.47 21.16 7.44
CA PHE A 13 6.04 19.87 7.80
C PHE A 13 6.38 19.16 6.47
N THR A 14 7.61 19.33 6.03
CA THR A 14 8.19 18.46 5.00
C THR A 14 8.33 17.08 5.65
N LEU A 15 7.30 16.26 5.50
CA LEU A 15 7.37 14.82 5.81
C LEU A 15 8.41 14.24 4.87
N THR A 16 9.62 14.05 5.36
CA THR A 16 10.68 13.34 4.64
C THR A 16 10.33 11.85 4.68
N SER A 17 9.34 11.48 3.88
CA SER A 17 8.94 10.08 3.69
C SER A 17 10.08 9.34 2.99
N CYS A 18 10.54 8.22 3.57
CA CYS A 18 11.53 7.38 2.92
C CYS A 18 10.95 6.56 1.77
N PHE A 19 9.66 6.22 1.86
CA PHE A 19 9.01 5.33 0.90
C PHE A 19 7.49 5.37 1.08
N GLN A 20 6.76 5.61 0.00
CA GLN A 20 5.29 5.60 -0.01
C GLN A 20 4.76 4.72 -1.13
N VAL A 21 3.73 3.94 -0.84
CA VAL A 21 2.97 3.18 -1.82
C VAL A 21 1.51 3.55 -1.72
N ASP A 22 1.02 4.24 -2.73
CA ASP A 22 -0.38 4.62 -2.87
C ASP A 22 -1.03 3.79 -3.96
N SER A 23 -2.10 3.08 -3.60
CA SER A 23 -2.84 2.23 -4.51
C SER A 23 -4.29 2.63 -4.55
N THR A 24 -4.80 2.87 -5.76
CA THR A 24 -6.21 3.19 -5.99
C THR A 24 -6.80 2.24 -7.00
N ILE A 25 -7.82 1.50 -6.58
CA ILE A 25 -8.64 0.62 -7.42
C ILE A 25 -9.88 1.41 -7.81
N THR A 26 -9.99 1.81 -9.08
CA THR A 26 -11.16 2.53 -9.58
C THR A 26 -12.10 1.55 -10.28
N VAL A 27 -13.35 1.49 -9.82
CA VAL A 27 -14.38 0.58 -10.32
C VAL A 27 -15.46 1.38 -11.02
N LYS A 28 -15.77 0.99 -12.26
CA LYS A 28 -16.87 1.56 -13.05
C LYS A 28 -18.15 0.76 -12.85
N LYS A 29 -19.26 1.33 -13.30
CA LYS A 29 -20.60 0.73 -13.19
C LYS A 29 -20.75 -0.57 -14.00
N ASP A 30 -19.94 -0.78 -15.03
CA ASP A 30 -19.91 -2.01 -15.82
C ASP A 30 -19.03 -3.12 -15.21
N GLY A 31 -18.44 -2.87 -14.03
CA GLY A 31 -17.52 -3.79 -13.35
C GLY A 31 -16.09 -3.76 -13.90
N SER A 32 -15.82 -2.98 -14.94
CA SER A 32 -14.45 -2.73 -15.42
C SER A 32 -13.75 -1.66 -14.57
N GLY A 33 -12.45 -1.46 -14.77
CA GLY A 33 -11.76 -0.39 -14.07
C GLY A 33 -10.25 -0.39 -14.22
N THR A 34 -9.61 0.31 -13.29
CA THR A 34 -8.15 0.43 -13.26
C THR A 34 -7.60 0.27 -11.85
N VAL A 35 -6.37 -0.23 -11.76
CA VAL A 35 -5.53 -0.14 -10.56
C VAL A 35 -4.43 0.84 -10.87
N THR A 36 -4.30 1.88 -10.06
CA THR A 36 -3.18 2.83 -10.13
C THR A 36 -2.32 2.65 -8.90
N GLU A 37 -1.05 2.31 -9.10
CA GLU A 37 -0.04 2.20 -8.05
C GLU A 37 0.97 3.33 -8.24
N ILE A 38 1.16 4.15 -7.21
CA ILE A 38 2.14 5.22 -7.17
C ILE A 38 3.13 4.89 -6.07
N THR A 39 4.41 4.84 -6.43
CA THR A 39 5.49 4.62 -5.47
C THR A 39 6.39 5.85 -5.45
N HIS A 40 6.60 6.43 -4.29
CA HIS A 40 7.54 7.51 -4.05
C HIS A 40 8.69 7.03 -3.17
N PHE A 41 9.90 7.41 -3.53
CA PHE A 41 11.12 7.16 -2.76
C PHE A 41 11.66 8.48 -2.22
N GLY A 42 11.82 8.57 -0.93
CA GLY A 42 12.47 9.72 -0.30
C GLY A 42 13.99 9.73 -0.51
N GLU A 43 14.63 10.81 -0.09
CA GLU A 43 16.04 11.09 -0.35
C GLU A 43 17.01 9.97 0.07
N GLN A 44 16.77 9.29 1.19
CA GLN A 44 17.66 8.22 1.64
C GLN A 44 17.59 7.00 0.71
N MET A 45 16.35 6.62 0.32
CA MET A 45 16.13 5.52 -0.61
C MET A 45 16.65 5.86 -2.00
N LYS A 46 16.45 7.09 -2.47
CA LYS A 46 17.03 7.62 -3.72
C LYS A 46 18.55 7.46 -3.74
N LYS A 47 19.26 7.88 -2.67
CA LYS A 47 20.71 7.72 -2.56
C LYS A 47 21.14 6.26 -2.61
N LEU A 48 20.38 5.36 -2.00
CA LEU A 48 20.65 3.93 -2.03
C LEU A 48 20.44 3.37 -3.44
N ILE A 49 19.32 3.67 -4.10
CA ILE A 49 19.03 3.26 -5.48
C ILE A 49 20.14 3.76 -6.43
N MET A 50 20.57 5.02 -6.29
CA MET A 50 21.65 5.58 -7.10
C MET A 50 22.99 4.84 -6.94
N ARG A 51 23.27 4.27 -5.77
CA ARG A 51 24.51 3.50 -5.54
C ARG A 51 24.48 2.11 -6.18
N ILE A 52 23.30 1.48 -6.25
CA ILE A 52 23.15 0.12 -6.80
C ILE A 52 22.80 0.10 -8.28
N SER A 53 22.24 1.19 -8.80
CA SER A 53 21.97 1.35 -10.23
C SER A 53 23.17 2.04 -10.89
N ALA A 54 23.92 1.31 -11.67
CA ALA A 54 25.12 1.84 -12.37
C ALA A 54 24.79 2.87 -13.47
N GLY A 55 23.89 3.85 -13.19
CA GLY A 55 23.56 4.90 -14.16
C GLY A 55 22.19 5.54 -13.98
N ASP A 56 21.11 4.89 -14.35
CA ASP A 56 19.75 5.44 -14.24
C ASP A 56 18.95 4.73 -13.12
N PRO A 57 18.80 5.36 -11.94
CA PRO A 57 18.03 4.80 -10.84
C PRO A 57 16.56 4.57 -11.23
N LEU A 58 16.02 5.40 -12.12
CA LEU A 58 14.63 5.29 -12.56
C LEU A 58 14.40 4.09 -13.49
N ALA A 59 15.42 3.64 -14.24
CA ALA A 59 15.30 2.46 -15.07
C ALA A 59 15.11 1.19 -14.23
N VAL A 60 15.77 1.11 -13.07
CA VAL A 60 15.68 -0.05 -12.16
C VAL A 60 14.32 -0.14 -11.48
N ILE A 61 13.75 1.01 -11.06
CA ILE A 61 12.50 1.06 -10.31
C ILE A 61 11.24 1.04 -11.20
N SER A 62 11.35 1.49 -12.46
CA SER A 62 10.24 1.54 -13.41
C SER A 62 10.30 0.44 -14.46
N ASP A 63 10.77 -0.75 -14.08
CA ASP A 63 10.89 -1.89 -14.98
C ASP A 63 9.51 -2.38 -15.46
N ARG A 64 9.25 -2.20 -16.75
CA ARG A 64 8.01 -2.58 -17.39
C ARG A 64 7.77 -4.11 -17.39
N ALA A 65 8.82 -4.91 -17.38
CA ALA A 65 8.70 -6.37 -17.31
C ALA A 65 8.21 -6.83 -15.94
N LYS A 66 8.74 -6.24 -14.88
CA LYS A 66 8.27 -6.47 -13.50
C LYS A 66 6.80 -6.06 -13.35
N SER A 67 6.42 -4.89 -13.85
CA SER A 67 5.03 -4.43 -13.79
C SER A 67 4.08 -5.33 -14.58
N ARG A 68 4.51 -5.94 -15.71
CA ARG A 68 3.72 -6.98 -16.38
C ARG A 68 3.56 -8.24 -15.52
N GLY A 69 4.62 -8.68 -14.86
CA GLY A 69 4.56 -9.78 -13.89
C GLY A 69 3.59 -9.48 -12.75
N ARG A 70 3.55 -8.22 -12.29
CA ARG A 70 2.58 -7.74 -11.30
C ARG A 70 1.14 -7.86 -11.81
N ALA A 71 0.86 -7.43 -13.05
CA ALA A 71 -0.47 -7.54 -13.66
C ALA A 71 -0.98 -8.99 -13.66
N ASN A 72 -0.13 -9.96 -14.02
CA ASN A 72 -0.49 -11.39 -14.02
C ASN A 72 -0.87 -11.90 -12.62
N ARG A 73 -0.24 -11.38 -11.56
CA ARG A 73 -0.57 -11.74 -10.18
C ARG A 73 -1.85 -11.10 -9.66
N MET A 74 -2.27 -9.98 -10.26
CA MET A 74 -3.54 -9.32 -9.92
C MET A 74 -4.78 -10.06 -10.42
N GLY A 75 -4.64 -11.02 -11.31
CA GLY A 75 -5.74 -11.87 -11.81
C GLY A 75 -5.85 -11.95 -13.31
N GLU A 76 -6.77 -12.80 -13.76
CA GLU A 76 -7.01 -13.03 -15.19
C GLU A 76 -7.61 -11.78 -15.85
N GLY A 77 -7.05 -11.38 -16.98
CA GLY A 77 -7.52 -10.22 -17.75
C GLY A 77 -7.06 -8.87 -17.19
N VAL A 78 -6.13 -8.86 -16.22
CA VAL A 78 -5.47 -7.63 -15.79
C VAL A 78 -4.28 -7.37 -16.72
N GLU A 79 -4.22 -6.17 -17.28
CA GLU A 79 -3.18 -5.76 -18.22
C GLU A 79 -2.50 -4.48 -17.79
N LEU A 80 -1.17 -4.41 -17.94
CA LEU A 80 -0.40 -3.19 -17.74
C LEU A 80 -0.69 -2.19 -18.88
N VAL A 81 -1.16 -1.00 -18.52
CA VAL A 81 -1.40 0.12 -19.45
C VAL A 81 -0.13 0.96 -19.60
N SER A 82 0.34 1.51 -18.49
CA SER A 82 1.53 2.39 -18.50
C SER A 82 2.38 2.21 -17.26
N VAL A 83 3.66 2.53 -17.40
CA VAL A 83 4.59 2.82 -16.31
C VAL A 83 5.23 4.15 -16.62
N GLU A 84 5.05 5.11 -15.74
CA GLU A 84 5.57 6.47 -15.87
C GLU A 84 6.57 6.74 -14.75
N LYS A 85 7.71 7.30 -15.10
CA LYS A 85 8.72 7.74 -14.13
C LYS A 85 8.26 9.02 -13.45
N ILE A 86 8.44 9.11 -12.14
CA ILE A 86 8.27 10.34 -11.37
C ILE A 86 9.67 10.82 -11.03
N ASN A 87 10.01 12.02 -11.49
CA ASN A 87 11.28 12.68 -11.20
C ASN A 87 11.04 14.18 -11.10
N THR A 88 10.69 14.61 -9.92
CA THR A 88 10.48 16.02 -9.58
C THR A 88 11.51 16.45 -8.56
N ASP A 89 11.64 17.77 -8.30
CA ASP A 89 12.55 18.31 -7.30
C ASP A 89 12.24 17.74 -5.91
N GLY A 90 13.02 16.73 -5.51
CA GLY A 90 12.89 16.06 -4.20
C GLY A 90 12.16 14.72 -4.21
N GLU A 91 11.46 14.34 -5.28
CA GLU A 91 10.73 13.07 -5.36
C GLU A 91 11.18 12.23 -6.55
N VAL A 92 11.49 10.97 -6.29
CA VAL A 92 11.78 9.95 -7.30
C VAL A 92 10.84 8.79 -7.10
N GLY A 93 10.29 8.27 -8.19
CA GLY A 93 9.34 7.19 -8.09
C GLY A 93 8.83 6.70 -9.43
N PHE A 94 7.73 6.00 -9.40
CA PHE A 94 7.02 5.59 -10.60
C PHE A 94 5.51 5.47 -10.32
N LYS A 95 4.74 5.60 -11.40
CA LYS A 95 3.31 5.34 -11.43
C LYS A 95 3.04 4.22 -12.43
N ALA A 96 2.45 3.14 -11.96
CA ALA A 96 1.97 2.05 -12.81
C ALA A 96 0.44 2.07 -12.87
N VAL A 97 -0.10 1.90 -14.08
CA VAL A 97 -1.55 1.82 -14.32
C VAL A 97 -1.85 0.48 -14.96
N TYR A 98 -2.78 -0.24 -14.36
CA TYR A 98 -3.31 -1.49 -14.86
C TYR A 98 -4.79 -1.34 -15.17
N LYS A 99 -5.31 -2.04 -16.19
CA LYS A 99 -6.74 -2.12 -16.48
C LYS A 99 -7.23 -3.53 -16.23
N PHE A 100 -8.49 -3.66 -15.83
CA PHE A 100 -9.21 -4.91 -15.74
C PHE A 100 -10.60 -4.76 -16.37
N SER A 101 -11.11 -5.82 -16.97
CA SER A 101 -12.44 -5.86 -17.57
C SER A 101 -13.53 -6.35 -16.63
N ASP A 102 -13.15 -7.07 -15.56
CA ASP A 102 -14.06 -7.66 -14.59
C ASP A 102 -13.45 -7.63 -13.20
N ILE A 103 -14.02 -6.81 -12.32
CA ILE A 103 -13.57 -6.67 -10.92
C ILE A 103 -13.68 -7.99 -10.13
N ASN A 104 -14.57 -8.91 -10.51
CA ASN A 104 -14.71 -10.19 -9.85
C ASN A 104 -13.46 -11.08 -9.99
N LYS A 105 -12.64 -10.82 -11.01
CA LYS A 105 -11.40 -11.53 -11.26
C LYS A 105 -10.18 -10.87 -10.64
N LEU A 106 -10.32 -9.64 -10.13
CA LEU A 106 -9.23 -8.90 -9.51
C LEU A 106 -8.90 -9.44 -8.11
N LYS A 107 -7.62 -9.67 -7.88
CA LYS A 107 -7.03 -10.01 -6.57
C LYS A 107 -5.95 -8.98 -6.27
N TYR A 108 -6.18 -8.10 -5.32
CA TYR A 108 -5.22 -7.05 -5.01
C TYR A 108 -4.48 -7.35 -3.72
N SER A 109 -3.16 -7.42 -3.78
CA SER A 109 -2.29 -7.63 -2.61
C SER A 109 -1.44 -6.38 -2.35
N VAL A 110 -1.71 -5.72 -1.23
CA VAL A 110 -0.90 -4.59 -0.72
C VAL A 110 0.54 -5.03 -0.46
N ARG A 111 0.72 -6.24 0.08
CA ARG A 111 2.03 -6.81 0.34
C ARG A 111 2.87 -6.93 -0.93
N ASP A 112 2.25 -7.40 -2.02
CA ASP A 112 2.96 -7.53 -3.29
C ASP A 112 3.32 -6.17 -3.88
N ALA A 113 2.45 -5.15 -3.73
CA ALA A 113 2.75 -3.79 -4.14
C ALA A 113 3.96 -3.23 -3.38
N MET A 114 3.99 -3.38 -2.06
CA MET A 114 5.12 -2.98 -1.22
C MET A 114 6.41 -3.72 -1.61
N TYR A 115 6.30 -5.02 -1.84
CA TYR A 115 7.45 -5.85 -2.21
C TYR A 115 8.04 -5.44 -3.57
N GLU A 116 7.17 -5.27 -4.57
CA GLU A 116 7.57 -4.83 -5.91
C GLU A 116 8.30 -3.48 -5.85
N ALA A 117 7.75 -2.56 -5.08
CA ALA A 117 8.31 -1.24 -4.89
C ALA A 117 9.67 -1.27 -4.13
N ALA A 118 9.84 -2.17 -3.15
CA ALA A 118 11.07 -2.30 -2.38
C ALA A 118 12.14 -3.19 -3.05
N SER A 119 11.76 -4.04 -4.00
CA SER A 119 12.63 -5.07 -4.59
C SER A 119 13.92 -4.56 -5.25
N PRO A 120 13.99 -3.34 -5.81
CA PRO A 120 15.23 -2.79 -6.34
C PRO A 120 16.31 -2.58 -5.28
N VAL A 121 15.91 -2.43 -4.02
CA VAL A 121 16.78 -1.98 -2.94
C VAL A 121 17.05 -3.09 -1.92
N ILE A 122 16.15 -4.08 -1.85
CA ILE A 122 16.22 -5.19 -0.90
C ILE A 122 16.35 -6.49 -1.68
N PRO A 123 17.57 -6.89 -2.07
CA PRO A 123 17.79 -8.06 -2.93
C PRO A 123 17.57 -9.40 -2.25
N TRP A 124 17.42 -9.43 -0.92
CA TRP A 124 17.26 -10.69 -0.22
C TRP A 124 15.80 -11.10 0.01
N SER A 125 15.50 -12.25 -0.49
CA SER A 125 14.69 -13.26 0.17
C SER A 125 13.18 -13.20 0.12
N TYR A 126 12.56 -12.55 -0.83
CA TYR A 126 11.19 -12.93 -1.10
C TYR A 126 11.13 -13.59 -2.48
N ASP A 127 10.99 -14.91 -2.47
CA ASP A 127 10.65 -15.66 -3.67
C ASP A 127 9.21 -15.28 -4.08
N ALA A 128 9.10 -14.22 -4.90
CA ALA A 128 7.81 -13.75 -5.42
C ALA A 128 7.07 -14.84 -6.22
N GLY A 129 7.78 -15.88 -6.65
CA GLY A 129 7.23 -17.08 -7.26
C GLY A 129 6.54 -18.01 -6.27
N LYS A 130 6.87 -17.89 -4.98
CA LYS A 130 6.19 -18.54 -3.86
C LYS A 130 5.28 -17.60 -3.09
N ALA A 131 4.89 -16.46 -3.65
CA ALA A 131 3.73 -15.71 -3.17
C ALA A 131 2.51 -16.63 -3.34
N ASP A 132 2.52 -17.60 -2.46
CA ASP A 132 1.44 -18.52 -2.18
C ASP A 132 0.16 -17.69 -2.16
N ASP A 133 -0.91 -18.23 -2.69
CA ASP A 133 -2.28 -17.67 -2.69
C ASP A 133 -2.82 -17.60 -1.23
N THR A 134 -1.94 -17.21 -0.32
CA THR A 134 -2.09 -17.20 1.14
C THR A 134 -2.99 -16.06 1.60
N GLY A 135 -4.20 -16.01 1.06
CA GLY A 135 -5.30 -15.36 1.76
C GLY A 135 -5.21 -13.86 2.07
N LYS A 136 -4.16 -13.15 1.64
CA LYS A 136 -3.92 -11.73 1.97
C LYS A 136 -4.37 -10.76 0.89
N ALA A 137 -4.98 -11.25 -0.18
CA ALA A 137 -5.48 -10.40 -1.25
C ALA A 137 -6.88 -9.86 -0.92
N VAL A 138 -7.10 -8.60 -1.23
CA VAL A 138 -8.43 -8.02 -1.34
C VAL A 138 -9.05 -8.57 -2.61
N THR A 139 -10.24 -9.14 -2.50
CA THR A 139 -11.04 -9.68 -3.61
C THR A 139 -12.40 -8.99 -3.66
N PHE A 140 -13.09 -9.15 -4.76
CA PHE A 140 -14.30 -8.40 -5.02
C PHE A 140 -15.42 -9.32 -5.52
N LYS A 141 -16.65 -8.97 -5.19
CA LYS A 141 -17.86 -9.52 -5.82
C LYS A 141 -18.75 -8.38 -6.26
N TYR A 142 -19.00 -8.29 -7.55
CA TYR A 142 -19.83 -7.26 -8.14
C TYR A 142 -21.00 -7.90 -8.89
N LYS A 143 -22.20 -7.48 -8.55
CA LYS A 143 -23.44 -7.90 -9.20
C LYS A 143 -24.53 -6.87 -8.94
N ASP A 144 -25.33 -6.51 -9.95
CA ASP A 144 -26.53 -5.68 -9.82
C ASP A 144 -26.25 -4.36 -9.07
N ASP A 145 -25.24 -3.59 -9.51
CA ASP A 145 -24.77 -2.33 -8.91
C ASP A 145 -24.33 -2.44 -7.44
N LYS A 146 -24.12 -3.67 -6.94
CA LYS A 146 -23.59 -3.93 -5.60
C LYS A 146 -22.18 -4.49 -5.68
N LEU A 147 -21.25 -3.81 -5.06
CA LEU A 147 -19.87 -4.25 -4.89
C LEU A 147 -19.65 -4.71 -3.45
N THR A 148 -19.12 -5.91 -3.29
CA THR A 148 -18.63 -6.40 -2.01
C THR A 148 -17.10 -6.47 -2.09
N ILE A 149 -16.42 -5.75 -1.22
CA ILE A 149 -14.98 -5.76 -1.05
C ILE A 149 -14.67 -6.76 0.06
N ILE A 150 -13.87 -7.79 -0.23
CA ILE A 150 -13.60 -8.89 0.70
C ILE A 150 -12.12 -8.85 1.06
N GLN A 151 -11.84 -8.67 2.35
CA GLN A 151 -10.49 -8.71 2.92
C GLN A 151 -10.32 -10.07 3.60
N LYS A 152 -9.57 -10.98 2.98
CA LYS A 152 -9.32 -12.29 3.61
C LYS A 152 -8.43 -12.15 4.83
N LYS A 153 -8.78 -12.82 5.91
CA LYS A 153 -7.89 -13.02 7.06
C LYS A 153 -6.65 -13.81 6.60
N PRO A 154 -5.45 -13.46 7.06
CA PRO A 154 -4.31 -14.35 6.96
C PRO A 154 -4.63 -15.66 7.69
N ASP A 155 -4.30 -16.80 7.09
CA ASP A 155 -4.47 -18.08 7.76
C ASP A 155 -3.71 -18.11 9.09
N ALA A 156 -4.37 -18.60 10.14
CA ALA A 156 -3.79 -18.72 11.49
C ALA A 156 -2.48 -19.55 11.50
N ALA A 157 -2.29 -20.46 10.53
CA ALA A 157 -1.06 -21.21 10.35
C ALA A 157 0.17 -20.35 10.04
N MET A 158 -0.03 -19.13 9.48
CA MET A 158 1.06 -18.19 9.24
C MET A 158 1.33 -17.24 10.40
N ALA A 159 0.39 -17.08 11.32
CA ALA A 159 0.61 -16.32 12.55
C ALA A 159 1.64 -17.00 13.47
N ASN A 160 1.77 -18.31 13.33
CA ASN A 160 2.69 -19.14 14.13
C ASN A 160 4.08 -19.33 13.49
N ASN A 161 4.31 -18.89 12.28
CA ASN A 161 5.68 -18.72 11.83
C ASN A 161 6.27 -17.57 12.66
N GLU A 162 6.76 -17.94 13.84
CA GLU A 162 7.77 -17.15 14.52
C GLU A 162 8.76 -16.75 13.42
N VAL A 163 8.80 -15.46 13.15
CA VAL A 163 10.01 -14.90 12.56
C VAL A 163 11.03 -15.18 13.64
N THR A 164 11.65 -16.38 13.56
CA THR A 164 12.88 -16.63 14.26
C THR A 164 13.70 -15.39 14.01
N LYS A 165 13.96 -14.61 15.07
CA LYS A 165 14.91 -13.50 15.00
C LYS A 165 16.05 -14.08 14.18
N PRO A 166 16.41 -13.50 13.02
CA PRO A 166 17.57 -13.99 12.33
C PRO A 166 18.68 -13.95 13.36
N GLU A 167 19.12 -15.13 13.82
CA GLU A 167 20.24 -15.23 14.74
C GLU A 167 21.40 -14.51 14.03
N GLY A 168 21.86 -13.41 14.59
CA GLY A 168 22.95 -12.63 14.01
C GLY A 168 22.61 -11.26 13.46
N VAL A 169 21.36 -10.79 13.50
CA VAL A 169 21.08 -9.37 13.18
C VAL A 169 21.62 -8.49 14.31
N SER A 170 22.76 -7.85 14.04
CA SER A 170 23.36 -6.94 15.03
C SER A 170 22.41 -5.77 15.33
N PRO A 171 22.45 -5.19 16.55
CA PRO A 171 21.67 -4.00 16.88
C PRO A 171 21.86 -2.83 15.89
N GLN A 172 23.01 -2.78 15.24
CA GLN A 172 23.35 -1.77 14.22
C GLN A 172 22.56 -1.98 12.92
N ILE A 173 22.36 -3.24 12.49
CA ILE A 173 21.52 -3.55 11.33
C ILE A 173 20.06 -3.20 11.63
N SER A 174 19.57 -3.46 12.85
CA SER A 174 18.22 -3.11 13.24
C SER A 174 18.01 -1.59 13.29
N ALA A 175 18.99 -0.83 13.78
CA ALA A 175 18.94 0.63 13.81
C ALA A 175 18.99 1.23 12.39
N HIS A 176 19.81 0.66 11.51
CA HIS A 176 19.90 1.09 10.12
C HIS A 176 18.60 0.79 9.35
N ALA A 177 18.03 -0.41 9.51
CA ALA A 177 16.74 -0.79 8.95
C ALA A 177 15.61 0.13 9.46
N LYS A 178 15.63 0.49 10.76
CA LYS A 178 14.67 1.41 11.35
C LYS A 178 14.77 2.82 10.74
N GLY A 179 15.99 3.31 10.49
CA GLY A 179 16.22 4.58 9.80
C GLY A 179 15.73 4.56 8.34
N MET A 180 15.84 3.41 7.66
CA MET A 180 15.37 3.22 6.29
C MET A 180 13.84 3.09 6.18
N MET A 181 13.14 2.77 7.27
CA MET A 181 11.67 2.63 7.30
C MET A 181 10.96 3.91 7.78
N GLY A 182 11.71 4.93 8.21
CA GLY A 182 11.14 6.20 8.67
C GLY A 182 10.33 6.88 7.57
N GLY A 183 9.09 7.29 7.89
CA GLY A 183 8.17 7.92 6.95
C GLY A 183 7.58 6.98 5.91
N MET A 184 7.73 5.66 6.06
CA MET A 184 7.08 4.69 5.17
C MET A 184 5.56 4.72 5.38
N CYS A 185 4.82 4.91 4.29
CA CYS A 185 3.36 4.94 4.31
C CYS A 185 2.78 4.00 3.25
N VAL A 186 1.71 3.32 3.60
CA VAL A 186 0.99 2.43 2.69
C VAL A 186 -0.48 2.80 2.67
N THR A 187 -0.97 3.16 1.49
CA THR A 187 -2.35 3.56 1.28
C THR A 187 -3.01 2.65 0.24
N THR A 188 -4.22 2.18 0.55
CA THR A 188 -5.05 1.43 -0.41
C THR A 188 -6.47 1.96 -0.39
N LYS A 189 -6.95 2.37 -1.55
CA LYS A 189 -8.27 2.96 -1.74
C LYS A 189 -9.06 2.23 -2.83
N VAL A 190 -10.37 2.18 -2.65
CA VAL A 190 -11.32 1.78 -3.70
C VAL A 190 -12.17 2.99 -4.05
N LYS A 191 -12.10 3.43 -5.30
CA LYS A 191 -12.87 4.55 -5.84
C LYS A 191 -14.00 4.00 -6.72
N ILE A 192 -15.21 4.46 -6.47
CA ILE A 192 -16.39 4.13 -7.25
C ILE A 192 -16.66 5.27 -8.23
N ASP A 193 -16.48 5.02 -9.52
CA ASP A 193 -16.53 6.07 -10.55
C ASP A 193 -17.92 6.70 -10.67
N SER A 194 -18.99 5.90 -10.60
CA SER A 194 -20.37 6.37 -10.61
C SER A 194 -20.83 7.02 -9.30
N GLY A 195 -20.01 6.96 -8.25
CA GLY A 195 -20.36 7.42 -6.91
C GLY A 195 -20.97 6.32 -6.04
N ILE A 196 -20.97 6.57 -4.73
CA ILE A 196 -21.50 5.67 -3.71
C ILE A 196 -22.90 6.16 -3.31
N ALA A 197 -23.91 5.29 -3.44
CA ALA A 197 -25.26 5.55 -2.92
C ALA A 197 -25.31 5.19 -1.43
N LYS A 198 -24.75 4.02 -1.06
CA LYS A 198 -24.72 3.53 0.31
C LYS A 198 -23.49 2.64 0.52
N THR A 199 -22.90 2.70 1.70
CA THR A 199 -21.84 1.78 2.12
C THR A 199 -21.86 1.59 3.62
N ASP A 200 -21.30 0.48 4.07
CA ASP A 200 -21.05 0.18 5.47
C ASP A 200 -19.54 0.27 5.83
N ALA A 201 -18.72 0.79 4.92
CA ALA A 201 -17.28 1.02 5.17
C ALA A 201 -17.06 1.97 6.35
N ALA A 202 -16.05 1.67 7.17
CA ALA A 202 -15.68 2.52 8.30
C ALA A 202 -15.04 3.85 7.85
N HIS A 203 -14.36 3.84 6.69
CA HIS A 203 -13.63 4.98 6.16
C HIS A 203 -14.05 5.27 4.72
N ALA A 204 -15.22 5.90 4.57
CA ALA A 204 -15.73 6.36 3.28
C ALA A 204 -15.76 7.90 3.24
N ASP A 205 -15.32 8.47 2.11
CA ASP A 205 -15.36 9.91 1.84
C ASP A 205 -15.71 10.14 0.36
N GLY A 206 -16.86 10.77 0.10
CA GLY A 206 -17.38 10.96 -1.23
C GLY A 206 -17.58 9.64 -1.98
N ASN A 207 -16.79 9.39 -3.01
CA ASN A 207 -16.81 8.17 -3.80
C ASN A 207 -15.61 7.24 -3.53
N VAL A 208 -14.87 7.46 -2.43
CA VAL A 208 -13.66 6.73 -2.08
C VAL A 208 -13.83 6.00 -0.76
N ILE A 209 -13.45 4.74 -0.73
CA ILE A 209 -13.32 3.91 0.46
C ILE A 209 -11.83 3.72 0.72
N THR A 210 -11.36 4.07 1.91
CA THR A 210 -9.98 3.81 2.34
C THR A 210 -9.95 2.49 3.09
N LEU A 211 -9.27 1.48 2.53
CA LEU A 211 -9.07 0.19 3.17
C LEU A 211 -7.89 0.22 4.14
N THR A 212 -6.84 0.92 3.73
CA THR A 212 -5.60 1.04 4.49
C THR A 212 -5.00 2.42 4.24
N ASP A 213 -4.59 3.09 5.30
CA ASP A 213 -3.77 4.30 5.28
C ASP A 213 -2.95 4.29 6.57
N ILE A 214 -1.74 3.74 6.46
CA ILE A 214 -0.94 3.36 7.61
C ILE A 214 0.47 3.89 7.47
N PRO A 215 0.89 4.84 8.31
CA PRO A 215 2.29 5.18 8.47
C PRO A 215 3.01 4.03 9.18
N ILE A 216 3.84 3.30 8.44
CA ILE A 216 4.49 2.08 8.92
C ILE A 216 5.50 2.36 10.02
N ASP A 217 6.16 3.52 10.00
CA ASP A 217 7.11 3.95 11.02
C ASP A 217 6.46 4.06 12.41
N VAL A 218 5.25 4.58 12.49
CA VAL A 218 4.46 4.67 13.73
C VAL A 218 4.19 3.28 14.30
N ILE A 219 3.91 2.32 13.41
CA ILE A 219 3.65 0.94 13.83
C ILE A 219 4.93 0.21 14.20
N MET A 220 6.01 0.42 13.43
CA MET A 220 7.31 -0.21 13.68
C MET A 220 7.95 0.25 14.99
N ALA A 221 7.53 1.39 15.54
CA ALA A 221 7.97 1.83 16.86
C ALA A 221 7.40 0.97 18.00
N GLU A 222 6.29 0.24 17.74
CA GLU A 222 5.56 -0.53 18.74
C GLU A 222 5.42 -2.01 18.34
N PRO A 223 6.27 -2.92 18.86
CA PRO A 223 6.29 -4.34 18.50
C PRO A 223 4.95 -5.06 18.66
N ASP A 224 4.16 -4.68 19.64
CA ASP A 224 2.84 -5.28 19.91
C ASP A 224 1.82 -4.93 18.82
N LYS A 225 1.87 -3.72 18.27
CA LYS A 225 1.04 -3.30 17.13
C LYS A 225 1.40 -4.09 15.87
N ILE A 226 2.70 -4.30 15.64
CA ILE A 226 3.17 -5.15 14.53
C ILE A 226 2.63 -6.57 14.67
N ARG A 227 2.70 -7.14 15.87
CA ARG A 227 2.21 -8.49 16.16
C ARG A 227 0.71 -8.58 15.92
N ALA A 228 -0.06 -7.60 16.37
CA ALA A 228 -1.50 -7.54 16.17
C ALA A 228 -1.87 -7.46 14.67
N LEU A 229 -1.21 -6.62 13.89
CA LEU A 229 -1.43 -6.53 12.44
C LEU A 229 -1.05 -7.82 11.69
N ARG A 230 0.00 -8.49 12.13
CA ARG A 230 0.45 -9.76 11.55
C ARG A 230 -0.44 -10.95 11.92
N SER A 231 -1.17 -10.86 13.02
CA SER A 231 -2.01 -11.96 13.52
C SER A 231 -3.15 -12.32 12.56
N GLY A 232 -3.51 -11.40 11.63
CA GLY A 232 -4.67 -11.55 10.76
C GLY A 232 -6.00 -11.50 11.47
N ASP A 233 -5.97 -11.21 12.77
CA ASP A 233 -7.15 -11.01 13.59
C ASP A 233 -7.54 -9.54 13.52
N PHE A 234 -8.63 -9.24 12.79
CA PHE A 234 -9.10 -7.87 12.60
C PHE A 234 -9.46 -7.19 13.92
N ASP A 235 -9.96 -7.92 14.90
CA ASP A 235 -10.32 -7.33 16.20
C ASP A 235 -9.07 -6.95 16.98
N LYS A 236 -8.01 -7.78 16.94
CA LYS A 236 -6.71 -7.45 17.53
C LYS A 236 -6.05 -6.28 16.82
N ALA A 237 -6.09 -6.27 15.47
CA ALA A 237 -5.56 -5.17 14.68
C ALA A 237 -6.29 -3.86 15.02
N LYS A 238 -7.63 -3.88 15.08
CA LYS A 238 -8.46 -2.75 15.47
C LYS A 238 -8.13 -2.24 16.87
N ALA A 239 -8.01 -3.15 17.83
CA ALA A 239 -7.68 -2.79 19.23
C ALA A 239 -6.30 -2.15 19.32
N ALA A 240 -5.31 -2.67 18.59
CA ALA A 240 -3.95 -2.16 18.57
C ALA A 240 -3.80 -0.81 17.86
N LEU A 241 -4.65 -0.54 16.85
CA LEU A 241 -4.63 0.72 16.09
C LEU A 241 -5.57 1.78 16.66
N LYS A 242 -6.43 1.41 17.62
CA LYS A 242 -7.38 2.32 18.23
C LYS A 242 -6.66 3.49 18.93
N GLY A 243 -7.03 4.72 18.54
CA GLY A 243 -6.46 5.94 19.11
C GLY A 243 -5.10 6.34 18.54
N VAL A 244 -4.59 5.62 17.55
CA VAL A 244 -3.40 6.06 16.80
C VAL A 244 -3.82 7.09 15.76
N GLU A 245 -3.38 8.33 15.95
CA GLU A 245 -3.74 9.42 15.04
C GLU A 245 -3.17 9.18 13.63
N GLY A 246 -3.95 9.54 12.62
CA GLY A 246 -3.53 9.44 11.21
C GLY A 246 -3.67 8.05 10.58
N ILE A 247 -4.07 7.03 11.34
CA ILE A 247 -4.28 5.68 10.78
C ILE A 247 -5.74 5.48 10.36
N LYS A 248 -5.93 5.00 9.12
CA LYS A 248 -7.21 4.42 8.68
C LYS A 248 -6.99 2.96 8.31
N PHE A 249 -7.74 2.10 8.91
CA PHE A 249 -7.70 0.68 8.65
C PHE A 249 -9.12 0.11 8.69
N GLU A 250 -9.58 -0.44 7.56
CA GLU A 250 -10.88 -1.09 7.48
C GLU A 250 -10.83 -2.43 8.20
N VAL A 251 -11.60 -2.55 9.27
CA VAL A 251 -11.59 -3.70 10.17
C VAL A 251 -12.61 -4.77 9.85
N LYS A 252 -13.46 -4.53 8.83
CA LYS A 252 -14.44 -5.50 8.39
C LYS A 252 -13.81 -6.46 7.38
N GLU A 253 -14.13 -7.74 7.52
CA GLU A 253 -13.75 -8.75 6.52
C GLU A 253 -14.46 -8.53 5.18
N SER A 254 -15.60 -7.85 5.22
CA SER A 254 -16.41 -7.57 4.04
C SER A 254 -17.06 -6.21 4.16
N VAL A 255 -16.89 -5.40 3.14
CA VAL A 255 -17.52 -4.07 2.99
C VAL A 255 -18.49 -4.12 1.82
N SER A 256 -19.72 -3.65 2.05
CA SER A 256 -20.76 -3.55 1.04
C SER A 256 -20.87 -2.13 0.50
N VAL A 257 -21.04 -2.02 -0.82
CA VAL A 257 -21.17 -0.74 -1.53
C VAL A 257 -22.31 -0.84 -2.53
N GLU A 258 -23.28 0.06 -2.46
CA GLU A 258 -24.29 0.28 -3.49
C GLU A 258 -23.83 1.45 -4.36
N MET A 259 -23.67 1.22 -5.66
CA MET A 259 -23.25 2.24 -6.62
C MET A 259 -24.45 3.10 -7.07
N ARG A 260 -24.18 4.35 -7.43
CA ARG A 260 -25.19 5.26 -8.02
C ARG A 260 -25.47 4.96 -9.47
#